data_c1c92856d561dd2794d7470fc011b5cc
#
_entry.id   c1c92856d561dd2794d7470fc011b5cc
#
_cell.length_a   1.000
_cell.length_b   1.000
_cell.length_c   1.000
_cell.angle_alpha   90.00
_cell.angle_beta   90.00
_cell.angle_gamma   90.00
#
_symmetry.space_group_name_H-M   'P 1'
#
loop_
_entity.id
_entity.type
_entity.pdbx_description
1 polymer ?
#
loop_
_entity_poly.entity_id
_entity_poly.type
_entity_poly.pdbx_seq_one_letter_code
_entity_poly.pdbx_strand_id
1 'polypeptide(L)'
;MIDERRGVLYPERMPRFHRLPPEPAAGHLVAWFWIPEWELGAGERSRQDVVAYPALNLVVDPSGVQLVGATTTATHRDLTGCGWAVGALLRPAGAAALTDRPADLRDSWTAVPAPELLGPVGDAMGRTDENRLGTAVTIMSRWLVERAGPLTDAGRQANAMSELLMTDAEVRTAEQAAARLAVSLRTLQRMTHRYVGVPPLAMIRRRRLQEAAQRLRDEPDADLSALAAELGYADHAHLTGDFRAVLGIVPSGYRQQL
;
A
#
# COMPACT_ATOMS: atom_id res chain seq x y z
N MET A 1 11.06 -1.47 -12.59
CA MET A 1 11.10 -0.08 -12.10
C MET A 1 9.90 0.11 -11.18
N ILE A 2 10.10 0.59 -9.95
CA ILE A 2 9.00 0.87 -9.01
C ILE A 2 8.37 2.18 -9.48
N ASP A 3 7.08 2.15 -9.83
CA ASP A 3 6.34 3.37 -10.16
C ASP A 3 6.12 4.18 -8.86
N GLU A 4 6.84 5.28 -8.73
CA GLU A 4 6.81 6.14 -7.54
C GLU A 4 5.46 6.81 -7.31
N ARG A 5 4.63 6.93 -8.36
CA ARG A 5 3.32 7.62 -8.32
C ARG A 5 2.14 6.67 -8.14
N ARG A 6 2.33 5.36 -8.31
CA ARG A 6 1.24 4.40 -8.19
C ARG A 6 0.70 4.35 -6.75
N GLY A 7 -0.60 4.57 -6.58
CA GLY A 7 -1.25 4.62 -5.26
C GLY A 7 -1.20 5.98 -4.58
N VAL A 8 -0.69 7.02 -5.25
CA VAL A 8 -0.76 8.41 -4.81
C VAL A 8 -1.80 9.14 -5.66
N LEU A 9 -2.78 9.79 -5.03
CA LEU A 9 -3.81 10.53 -5.76
C LEU A 9 -3.28 11.86 -6.28
N TYR A 10 -2.60 12.62 -5.45
CA TYR A 10 -2.11 13.97 -5.77
C TYR A 10 -0.60 14.09 -5.51
N PRO A 11 0.25 13.60 -6.44
CA PRO A 11 1.71 13.62 -6.24
C PRO A 11 2.27 15.03 -6.00
N GLU A 12 1.69 16.05 -6.64
CA GLU A 12 2.15 17.43 -6.54
C GLU A 12 1.81 18.11 -5.21
N ARG A 13 0.84 17.57 -4.46
CA ARG A 13 0.45 18.09 -3.13
C ARG A 13 1.12 17.35 -1.98
N MET A 14 1.97 16.39 -2.30
CA MET A 14 2.63 15.60 -1.27
C MET A 14 3.79 16.36 -0.63
N PRO A 15 4.04 16.09 0.67
CA PRO A 15 5.33 16.41 1.28
C PRO A 15 6.45 15.72 0.48
N ARG A 16 7.71 16.02 0.79
CA ARG A 16 8.82 15.26 0.20
C ARG A 16 8.54 13.77 0.42
N PHE A 17 8.45 13.02 -0.68
CA PHE A 17 8.06 11.62 -0.63
C PHE A 17 9.08 10.78 -1.37
N HIS A 18 9.61 9.78 -0.69
CA HIS A 18 10.60 8.87 -1.24
C HIS A 18 10.03 7.46 -1.26
N ARG A 19 10.32 6.74 -2.35
CA ARG A 19 10.03 5.31 -2.45
C ARG A 19 11.33 4.56 -2.72
N LEU A 20 11.69 3.68 -1.81
CA LEU A 20 12.94 2.96 -1.83
C LEU A 20 12.70 1.45 -1.89
N PRO A 21 13.54 0.69 -2.62
CA PRO A 21 13.49 -0.75 -2.58
C PRO A 21 13.95 -1.27 -1.21
N PRO A 22 13.51 -2.47 -0.79
CA PRO A 22 14.07 -3.13 0.37
C PRO A 22 15.49 -3.63 0.07
N GLU A 23 16.25 -3.91 1.14
CA GLU A 23 17.47 -4.71 1.01
C GLU A 23 17.17 -6.06 0.36
N PRO A 24 18.08 -6.65 -0.43
CA PRO A 24 17.84 -7.90 -1.16
C PRO A 24 17.32 -9.03 -0.27
N ALA A 25 17.85 -9.16 0.95
CA ALA A 25 17.42 -10.18 1.91
C ALA A 25 15.96 -10.00 2.37
N ALA A 26 15.43 -8.78 2.37
CA ALA A 26 14.07 -8.45 2.75
C ALA A 26 13.08 -8.39 1.58
N GLY A 27 13.52 -8.60 0.33
CA GLY A 27 12.70 -8.46 -0.86
C GLY A 27 11.50 -9.43 -0.94
N HIS A 28 11.53 -10.53 -0.20
CA HIS A 28 10.41 -11.45 -0.07
C HIS A 28 9.42 -11.06 1.05
N LEU A 29 9.76 -10.09 1.91
CA LEU A 29 8.96 -9.59 3.03
C LEU A 29 8.35 -8.22 2.77
N VAL A 30 9.06 -7.37 2.02
CA VAL A 30 8.69 -5.98 1.73
C VAL A 30 8.64 -5.76 0.23
N ALA A 31 7.60 -5.10 -0.25
CA ALA A 31 7.50 -4.70 -1.66
C ALA A 31 8.32 -3.42 -1.92
N TRP A 32 8.18 -2.41 -1.10
CA TRP A 32 8.96 -1.17 -1.07
C TRP A 32 8.78 -0.46 0.26
N PHE A 33 9.69 0.47 0.55
CA PHE A 33 9.54 1.46 1.61
C PHE A 33 9.01 2.77 1.04
N TRP A 34 8.22 3.49 1.83
CA TRP A 34 7.72 4.82 1.55
C TRP A 34 8.02 5.74 2.72
N ILE A 35 8.56 6.94 2.42
CA ILE A 35 9.06 7.87 3.42
C ILE A 35 8.57 9.28 3.08
N PRO A 36 7.47 9.76 3.67
CA PRO A 36 7.09 11.15 3.65
C PRO A 36 7.85 11.94 4.70
N GLU A 37 8.20 13.18 4.36
CA GLU A 37 8.74 14.18 5.26
C GLU A 37 8.03 15.50 5.01
N TRP A 38 7.64 16.17 6.07
CA TRP A 38 6.92 17.43 5.95
C TRP A 38 7.45 18.48 6.93
N GLU A 39 7.36 19.73 6.51
CA GLU A 39 7.69 20.91 7.30
C GLU A 39 6.65 21.98 6.95
N LEU A 40 5.71 22.21 7.86
CA LEU A 40 4.60 23.12 7.71
C LEU A 40 4.78 24.31 8.68
N GLY A 41 4.39 25.50 8.25
CA GLY A 41 4.42 26.70 9.08
C GLY A 41 3.51 26.58 10.32
N ALA A 42 3.73 27.47 11.28
CA ALA A 42 2.93 27.50 12.49
C ALA A 42 1.43 27.72 12.18
N GLY A 43 0.59 26.76 12.58
CA GLY A 43 -0.86 26.78 12.31
C GLY A 43 -1.27 26.22 10.94
N GLU A 44 -0.33 25.92 10.06
CA GLU A 44 -0.64 25.25 8.79
C GLU A 44 -1.04 23.79 9.00
N ARG A 45 -1.97 23.32 8.17
CA ARG A 45 -2.40 21.93 8.09
C ARG A 45 -2.40 21.48 6.65
N SER A 46 -1.92 20.26 6.40
CA SER A 46 -1.97 19.65 5.08
C SER A 46 -2.72 18.33 5.18
N ARG A 47 -3.84 18.22 4.47
CA ARG A 47 -4.60 16.98 4.37
C ARG A 47 -4.06 16.15 3.21
N GLN A 48 -3.60 14.95 3.53
CA GLN A 48 -3.10 13.98 2.56
C GLN A 48 -4.10 12.85 2.39
N ASP A 49 -4.74 12.79 1.21
CA ASP A 49 -5.64 11.69 0.87
C ASP A 49 -4.81 10.48 0.39
N VAL A 50 -4.98 9.35 1.07
CA VAL A 50 -4.17 8.16 0.84
C VAL A 50 -4.99 7.09 0.14
N VAL A 51 -4.53 6.67 -1.03
CA VAL A 51 -5.00 5.43 -1.67
C VAL A 51 -4.07 4.30 -1.27
N ALA A 52 -4.34 3.72 -0.10
CA ALA A 52 -3.52 2.63 0.39
C ALA A 52 -3.61 1.40 -0.52
N TYR A 53 -2.50 0.67 -0.63
CA TYR A 53 -2.51 -0.68 -1.17
C TYR A 53 -3.29 -1.61 -0.24
N PRO A 54 -3.96 -2.65 -0.75
CA PRO A 54 -4.60 -3.68 0.07
C PRO A 54 -3.52 -4.64 0.61
N ALA A 55 -2.68 -4.12 1.48
CA ALA A 55 -1.56 -4.80 2.11
C ALA A 55 -1.33 -4.20 3.51
N LEU A 56 -0.68 -4.93 4.36
CA LEU A 56 -0.27 -4.40 5.66
C LEU A 56 0.96 -3.52 5.50
N ASN A 57 1.09 -2.54 6.38
CA ASN A 57 2.25 -1.68 6.47
C ASN A 57 2.82 -1.70 7.89
N LEU A 58 4.13 -1.89 8.01
CA LEU A 58 4.85 -1.58 9.25
C LEU A 58 5.30 -0.12 9.15
N VAL A 59 4.85 0.70 10.07
CA VAL A 59 5.11 2.14 10.08
C VAL A 59 5.87 2.52 11.33
N VAL A 60 6.95 3.26 11.17
CA VAL A 60 7.71 3.90 12.24
C VAL A 60 7.61 5.41 12.08
N ASP A 61 7.18 6.09 13.10
CA ASP A 61 7.15 7.55 13.19
C ASP A 61 7.57 7.99 14.61
N PRO A 62 7.72 9.29 14.89
CA PRO A 62 8.12 9.75 16.23
C PRO A 62 7.18 9.31 17.37
N SER A 63 5.95 8.91 17.08
CA SER A 63 4.98 8.44 18.09
C SER A 63 5.12 6.95 18.42
N GLY A 64 5.80 6.16 17.57
CA GLY A 64 6.01 4.75 17.81
C GLY A 64 6.09 3.88 16.55
N VAL A 65 5.93 2.57 16.76
CA VAL A 65 5.87 1.57 15.70
C VAL A 65 4.46 1.00 15.62
N GLN A 66 3.90 0.95 14.43
CA GLN A 66 2.52 0.54 14.19
C GLN A 66 2.45 -0.49 13.05
N LEU A 67 1.62 -1.51 13.22
CA LEU A 67 1.19 -2.40 12.14
C LEU A 67 -0.19 -1.92 11.66
N VAL A 68 -0.24 -1.37 10.47
CA VAL A 68 -1.46 -0.83 9.84
C VAL A 68 -2.00 -1.87 8.89
N GLY A 69 -3.27 -2.21 9.02
CA GLY A 69 -3.95 -3.20 8.18
C GLY A 69 -4.33 -2.68 6.79
N ALA A 70 -4.78 -3.59 5.96
CA ALA A 70 -5.30 -3.26 4.64
C ALA A 70 -6.54 -2.37 4.76
N THR A 71 -6.56 -1.24 4.03
CA THR A 71 -7.71 -0.34 4.01
C THR A 71 -8.65 -0.66 2.86
N THR A 72 -9.96 -0.60 3.11
CA THR A 72 -11.01 -0.85 2.12
C THR A 72 -11.66 0.43 1.61
N THR A 73 -11.53 1.52 2.35
CA THR A 73 -12.09 2.84 2.05
C THR A 73 -11.00 3.91 1.90
N ALA A 74 -11.39 5.09 1.44
CA ALA A 74 -10.52 6.26 1.44
C ALA A 74 -10.11 6.63 2.86
N THR A 75 -8.85 6.93 3.05
CA THR A 75 -8.29 7.43 4.31
C THR A 75 -7.54 8.73 4.05
N HIS A 76 -7.38 9.52 5.08
CA HIS A 76 -6.54 10.73 5.02
C HIS A 76 -5.66 10.82 6.25
N ARG A 77 -4.60 11.60 6.12
CA ARG A 77 -3.72 12.01 7.20
C ARG A 77 -3.67 13.53 7.23
N ASP A 78 -3.96 14.11 8.38
CA ASP A 78 -3.78 15.54 8.61
C ASP A 78 -2.37 15.75 9.17
N LEU A 79 -1.54 16.44 8.40
CA LEU A 79 -0.17 16.78 8.77
C LEU A 79 -0.14 18.17 9.40
N THR A 80 0.67 18.33 10.44
CA THR A 80 0.92 19.61 11.13
C THR A 80 2.38 19.70 11.55
N GLY A 81 2.92 20.91 11.62
CA GLY A 81 4.31 21.13 12.03
C GLY A 81 5.32 20.40 11.16
N CYS A 82 6.38 19.88 11.75
CA CYS A 82 7.38 19.08 11.06
C CYS A 82 7.33 17.61 11.51
N GLY A 83 7.65 16.70 10.57
CA GLY A 83 7.64 15.27 10.89
C GLY A 83 8.08 14.39 9.74
N TRP A 84 8.12 13.10 10.04
CA TRP A 84 8.45 12.04 9.09
C TRP A 84 7.74 10.74 9.47
N ALA A 85 7.62 9.84 8.51
CA ALA A 85 7.29 8.45 8.75
C ALA A 85 8.12 7.55 7.83
N VAL A 86 8.45 6.34 8.26
CA VAL A 86 9.05 5.30 7.43
C VAL A 86 8.10 4.12 7.43
N GLY A 87 7.49 3.85 6.29
CA GLY A 87 6.56 2.74 6.13
C GLY A 87 7.13 1.66 5.22
N ALA A 88 7.01 0.40 5.64
CA ALA A 88 7.27 -0.77 4.82
C ALA A 88 5.94 -1.34 4.32
N LEU A 89 5.70 -1.33 3.01
CA LEU A 89 4.60 -2.07 2.42
C LEU A 89 4.95 -3.55 2.44
N LEU A 90 4.26 -4.31 3.29
CA LEU A 90 4.58 -5.71 3.51
C LEU A 90 4.02 -6.59 2.39
N ARG A 91 4.84 -7.53 1.93
CA ARG A 91 4.34 -8.70 1.20
C ARG A 91 3.63 -9.63 2.19
N PRO A 92 2.75 -10.53 1.72
CA PRO A 92 2.07 -11.52 2.57
C PRO A 92 2.98 -12.29 3.52
N ALA A 93 4.17 -12.70 3.07
CA ALA A 93 5.15 -13.37 3.92
C ALA A 93 5.67 -12.47 5.05
N GLY A 94 5.88 -11.19 4.79
CA GLY A 94 6.29 -10.20 5.79
C GLY A 94 5.17 -9.89 6.79
N ALA A 95 3.93 -9.78 6.31
CA ALA A 95 2.77 -9.59 7.18
C ALA A 95 2.57 -10.77 8.15
N ALA A 96 2.75 -12.02 7.66
CA ALA A 96 2.63 -13.23 8.46
C ALA A 96 3.68 -13.36 9.57
N ALA A 97 4.81 -12.65 9.48
CA ALA A 97 5.81 -12.58 10.54
C ALA A 97 5.40 -11.67 11.71
N LEU A 98 4.42 -10.79 11.50
CA LEU A 98 3.99 -9.79 12.48
C LEU A 98 2.59 -10.05 13.03
N THR A 99 1.73 -10.75 12.30
CA THR A 99 0.38 -11.11 12.75
C THR A 99 -0.13 -12.38 12.06
N ASP A 100 -0.87 -13.19 12.79
CA ASP A 100 -1.63 -14.32 12.28
C ASP A 100 -3.10 -13.96 11.96
N ARG A 101 -3.52 -12.73 12.30
CA ARG A 101 -4.89 -12.22 12.19
C ARG A 101 -4.98 -10.89 11.44
N PRO A 102 -4.50 -10.80 10.20
CA PRO A 102 -4.51 -9.54 9.44
C PRO A 102 -5.93 -8.99 9.20
N ALA A 103 -6.94 -9.84 9.20
CA ALA A 103 -8.33 -9.43 9.03
C ALA A 103 -8.86 -8.58 10.19
N ASP A 104 -8.34 -8.75 11.40
CA ASP A 104 -8.72 -7.96 12.58
C ASP A 104 -8.18 -6.53 12.50
N LEU A 105 -7.16 -6.31 11.66
CA LEU A 105 -6.55 -5.01 11.41
C LEU A 105 -7.16 -4.28 10.19
N ARG A 106 -8.15 -4.85 9.52
CA ARG A 106 -8.79 -4.19 8.38
C ARG A 106 -9.35 -2.83 8.77
N ASP A 107 -9.00 -1.79 8.02
CA ASP A 107 -9.34 -0.38 8.28
C ASP A 107 -8.91 0.12 9.67
N SER A 108 -7.88 -0.50 10.26
CA SER A 108 -7.40 -0.25 11.61
C SER A 108 -5.89 -0.47 11.71
N TRP A 109 -5.34 -0.27 12.90
CA TRP A 109 -3.94 -0.49 13.21
C TRP A 109 -3.76 -0.97 14.65
N THR A 110 -2.58 -1.50 14.96
CA THR A 110 -2.16 -1.85 16.32
C THR A 110 -0.72 -1.39 16.58
N ALA A 111 -0.42 -1.02 17.81
CA ALA A 111 0.94 -0.72 18.22
C ALA A 111 1.80 -2.00 18.21
N VAL A 112 3.04 -1.87 17.77
CA VAL A 112 4.07 -2.91 17.83
C VAL A 112 5.10 -2.47 18.86
N PRO A 113 5.26 -3.17 19.99
CA PRO A 113 6.28 -2.84 20.98
C PRO A 113 7.67 -3.24 20.44
N ALA A 114 8.34 -2.31 19.77
CA ALA A 114 9.64 -2.51 19.12
C ALA A 114 10.57 -1.32 19.39
N PRO A 115 11.01 -1.09 20.65
CA PRO A 115 11.94 0.00 20.95
C PRO A 115 13.28 -0.15 20.23
N GLU A 116 13.71 -1.39 19.97
CA GLU A 116 14.90 -1.73 19.18
C GLU A 116 14.81 -1.33 17.71
N LEU A 117 13.61 -1.00 17.22
CA LEU A 117 13.38 -0.47 15.88
C LEU A 117 13.17 1.05 15.92
N LEU A 118 12.37 1.54 16.86
CA LEU A 118 12.00 2.95 16.97
C LEU A 118 13.22 3.87 17.15
N GLY A 119 14.08 3.57 18.13
CA GLY A 119 15.27 4.37 18.41
C GLY A 119 16.20 4.48 17.21
N PRO A 120 16.73 3.37 16.67
CA PRO A 120 17.64 3.41 15.55
C PRO A 120 17.08 4.05 14.28
N VAL A 121 15.77 3.86 13.96
CA VAL A 121 15.13 4.53 12.82
C VAL A 121 14.99 6.04 13.10
N GLY A 122 14.63 6.44 14.32
CA GLY A 122 14.57 7.84 14.73
C GLY A 122 15.93 8.53 14.62
N ASP A 123 16.99 7.88 15.09
CA ASP A 123 18.37 8.37 14.98
C ASP A 123 18.79 8.53 13.50
N ALA A 124 18.46 7.55 12.65
CA ALA A 124 18.75 7.63 11.22
C ALA A 124 18.01 8.81 10.57
N MET A 125 16.73 8.98 10.87
CA MET A 125 15.90 10.07 10.30
C MET A 125 16.30 11.46 10.84
N GLY A 126 16.88 11.55 12.03
CA GLY A 126 17.42 12.78 12.61
C GLY A 126 18.75 13.25 12.01
N ARG A 127 19.42 12.44 11.17
CA ARG A 127 20.67 12.79 10.51
C ARG A 127 20.42 13.73 9.34
N THR A 128 21.47 14.45 8.91
CA THR A 128 21.42 15.36 7.77
C THR A 128 22.18 14.84 6.53
N ASP A 129 22.81 13.65 6.63
CA ASP A 129 23.54 13.06 5.51
C ASP A 129 22.61 12.46 4.45
N GLU A 130 23.13 12.34 3.22
CA GLU A 130 22.37 11.86 2.07
C GLU A 130 21.91 10.39 2.21
N ASN A 131 22.58 9.60 3.03
CA ASN A 131 22.28 8.16 3.18
C ASN A 131 21.30 7.86 4.32
N ARG A 132 20.76 8.85 5.03
CA ARG A 132 19.88 8.66 6.19
C ARG A 132 18.65 7.82 5.89
N LEU A 133 18.03 8.01 4.71
CA LEU A 133 16.86 7.23 4.28
C LEU A 133 17.22 5.77 4.00
N GLY A 134 18.35 5.54 3.32
CA GLY A 134 18.90 4.20 3.10
C GLY A 134 19.23 3.49 4.41
N THR A 135 19.75 4.22 5.39
CA THR A 135 20.04 3.69 6.73
C THR A 135 18.76 3.25 7.43
N ALA A 136 17.69 4.05 7.41
CA ALA A 136 16.39 3.68 7.98
C ALA A 136 15.81 2.42 7.30
N VAL A 137 15.88 2.33 5.97
CA VAL A 137 15.47 1.15 5.19
C VAL A 137 16.26 -0.09 5.59
N THR A 138 17.59 0.03 5.72
CA THR A 138 18.44 -1.10 6.13
C THR A 138 18.11 -1.59 7.54
N ILE A 139 17.87 -0.68 8.49
CA ILE A 139 17.46 -1.03 9.86
C ILE A 139 16.14 -1.81 9.86
N MET A 140 15.12 -1.28 9.18
CA MET A 140 13.81 -1.94 9.10
C MET A 140 13.87 -3.27 8.35
N SER A 141 14.64 -3.35 7.27
CA SER A 141 14.83 -4.58 6.50
C SER A 141 15.45 -5.68 7.36
N ARG A 142 16.50 -5.38 8.10
CA ARG A 142 17.18 -6.32 9.00
C ARG A 142 16.23 -6.82 10.09
N TRP A 143 15.55 -5.91 10.77
CA TRP A 143 14.60 -6.23 11.82
C TRP A 143 13.49 -7.17 11.33
N LEU A 144 12.96 -6.94 10.12
CA LEU A 144 11.95 -7.82 9.51
C LEU A 144 12.51 -9.20 9.16
N VAL A 145 13.72 -9.27 8.61
CA VAL A 145 14.38 -10.56 8.26
C VAL A 145 14.62 -11.40 9.51
N GLU A 146 15.08 -10.80 10.60
CA GLU A 146 15.32 -11.49 11.87
C GLU A 146 14.04 -12.08 12.46
N ARG A 147 12.91 -11.38 12.32
CA ARG A 147 11.60 -11.86 12.84
C ARG A 147 10.91 -12.88 11.93
N ALA A 148 11.07 -12.76 10.63
CA ALA A 148 10.34 -13.60 9.68
C ALA A 148 10.92 -15.02 9.55
N GLY A 149 12.22 -15.16 9.79
CA GLY A 149 12.93 -16.40 9.49
C GLY A 149 12.94 -16.74 8.00
N PRO A 150 13.22 -17.99 7.62
CA PRO A 150 13.28 -18.43 6.24
C PRO A 150 11.91 -18.38 5.56
N LEU A 151 11.89 -17.98 4.29
CA LEU A 151 10.67 -17.96 3.48
C LEU A 151 10.12 -19.38 3.28
N THR A 152 8.93 -19.63 3.77
CA THR A 152 8.22 -20.93 3.62
C THR A 152 7.54 -21.06 2.26
N ASP A 153 7.18 -22.30 1.84
CA ASP A 153 6.38 -22.53 0.63
C ASP A 153 5.02 -21.82 0.68
N ALA A 154 4.38 -21.82 1.83
CA ALA A 154 3.11 -21.10 2.04
C ALA A 154 3.29 -19.57 1.89
N GLY A 155 4.41 -19.03 2.37
CA GLY A 155 4.76 -17.61 2.18
C GLY A 155 5.03 -17.28 0.71
N ARG A 156 5.73 -18.16 -0.02
CA ARG A 156 5.93 -18.01 -1.49
C ARG A 156 4.62 -17.98 -2.25
N GLN A 157 3.72 -18.91 -1.96
CA GLN A 157 2.40 -18.99 -2.59
C GLN A 157 1.56 -17.75 -2.26
N ALA A 158 1.60 -17.28 -1.02
CA ALA A 158 0.88 -16.06 -0.61
C ALA A 158 1.42 -14.82 -1.30
N ASN A 159 2.74 -14.69 -1.45
CA ASN A 159 3.35 -13.59 -2.20
C ASN A 159 2.94 -13.64 -3.69
N ALA A 160 3.00 -14.81 -4.34
CA ALA A 160 2.58 -15.00 -5.72
C ALA A 160 1.08 -14.66 -5.92
N MET A 161 0.23 -15.05 -4.99
CA MET A 161 -1.18 -14.68 -4.98
C MET A 161 -1.37 -13.16 -4.94
N SER A 162 -0.71 -12.47 -4.02
CA SER A 162 -0.83 -11.01 -3.89
C SER A 162 -0.30 -10.30 -5.13
N GLU A 163 0.83 -10.76 -5.66
CA GLU A 163 1.41 -10.21 -6.88
C GLU A 163 0.45 -10.36 -8.06
N LEU A 164 -0.09 -11.55 -8.31
CA LEU A 164 -1.07 -11.79 -9.36
C LEU A 164 -2.27 -10.84 -9.25
N LEU A 165 -2.90 -10.76 -8.06
CA LEU A 165 -4.09 -9.93 -7.83
C LEU A 165 -3.82 -8.44 -8.00
N MET A 166 -2.58 -7.99 -7.74
CA MET A 166 -2.22 -6.56 -7.75
C MET A 166 -1.52 -6.10 -9.03
N THR A 167 -1.06 -7.01 -9.90
CA THR A 167 -0.31 -6.62 -11.10
C THR A 167 -0.90 -7.13 -12.41
N ASP A 168 -1.60 -8.26 -12.40
CA ASP A 168 -2.13 -8.85 -13.63
C ASP A 168 -3.47 -8.21 -14.04
N ALA A 169 -3.44 -7.33 -15.05
CA ALA A 169 -4.61 -6.61 -15.56
C ALA A 169 -5.69 -7.54 -16.17
N GLU A 170 -5.31 -8.72 -16.65
CA GLU A 170 -6.23 -9.71 -17.22
C GLU A 170 -7.04 -10.44 -16.14
N VAL A 171 -6.58 -10.42 -14.91
CA VAL A 171 -7.30 -11.00 -13.78
C VAL A 171 -8.38 -10.01 -13.30
N ARG A 172 -9.60 -10.22 -13.75
CA ARG A 172 -10.76 -9.35 -13.45
C ARG A 172 -11.69 -9.94 -12.40
N THR A 173 -11.64 -11.26 -12.18
CA THR A 173 -12.49 -11.97 -11.21
C THR A 173 -11.67 -12.87 -10.29
N ALA A 174 -12.25 -13.25 -9.15
CA ALA A 174 -11.61 -14.16 -8.22
C ALA A 174 -11.46 -15.59 -8.81
N GLU A 175 -12.39 -15.99 -9.67
CA GLU A 175 -12.34 -17.28 -10.37
C GLU A 175 -11.16 -17.35 -11.34
N GLN A 176 -10.92 -16.28 -12.12
CA GLN A 176 -9.76 -16.17 -12.99
C GLN A 176 -8.45 -16.24 -12.20
N ALA A 177 -8.39 -15.51 -11.05
CA ALA A 177 -7.22 -15.58 -10.19
C ALA A 177 -6.98 -16.99 -9.63
N ALA A 178 -8.04 -17.66 -9.17
CA ALA A 178 -7.96 -19.03 -8.66
C ALA A 178 -7.47 -20.00 -9.74
N ALA A 179 -7.98 -19.88 -10.96
CA ALA A 179 -7.55 -20.69 -12.11
C ALA A 179 -6.06 -20.45 -12.45
N ARG A 180 -5.62 -19.17 -12.51
CA ARG A 180 -4.21 -18.82 -12.77
C ARG A 180 -3.25 -19.37 -11.71
N LEU A 181 -3.68 -19.42 -10.45
CA LEU A 181 -2.91 -19.97 -9.33
C LEU A 181 -3.05 -21.48 -9.16
N ALA A 182 -3.83 -22.15 -10.02
CA ALA A 182 -4.15 -23.58 -9.92
C ALA A 182 -4.70 -23.99 -8.53
N VAL A 183 -5.55 -23.14 -7.94
CA VAL A 183 -6.21 -23.39 -6.65
C VAL A 183 -7.74 -23.26 -6.78
N SER A 184 -8.48 -23.80 -5.80
CA SER A 184 -9.92 -23.55 -5.72
C SER A 184 -10.22 -22.10 -5.28
N LEU A 185 -11.38 -21.57 -5.68
CA LEU A 185 -11.84 -20.25 -5.22
C LEU A 185 -11.86 -20.15 -3.68
N ARG A 186 -12.30 -21.22 -2.99
CA ARG A 186 -12.28 -21.31 -1.53
C ARG A 186 -10.87 -21.21 -0.95
N THR A 187 -9.89 -21.83 -1.61
CA THR A 187 -8.47 -21.75 -1.21
C THR A 187 -7.97 -20.31 -1.38
N LEU A 188 -8.25 -19.67 -2.52
CA LEU A 188 -7.88 -18.28 -2.77
C LEU A 188 -8.47 -17.34 -1.72
N GLN A 189 -9.77 -17.45 -1.42
CA GLN A 189 -10.44 -16.65 -0.39
C GLN A 189 -9.81 -16.84 0.99
N ARG A 190 -9.48 -18.09 1.36
CA ARG A 190 -8.80 -18.38 2.62
C ARG A 190 -7.39 -17.77 2.66
N MET A 191 -6.64 -17.83 1.57
CA MET A 191 -5.29 -17.25 1.47
C MET A 191 -5.34 -15.73 1.63
N THR A 192 -6.20 -15.03 0.88
CA THR A 192 -6.31 -13.57 0.98
C THR A 192 -6.76 -13.13 2.38
N HIS A 193 -7.71 -13.84 2.98
CA HIS A 193 -8.14 -13.56 4.35
C HIS A 193 -7.00 -13.75 5.36
N ARG A 194 -6.24 -14.87 5.25
CA ARG A 194 -5.16 -15.21 6.18
C ARG A 194 -3.95 -14.28 6.07
N TYR A 195 -3.60 -13.82 4.86
CA TYR A 195 -2.33 -13.12 4.63
C TYR A 195 -2.49 -11.61 4.37
N VAL A 196 -3.69 -11.17 3.99
CA VAL A 196 -3.96 -9.77 3.65
C VAL A 196 -5.11 -9.18 4.47
N GLY A 197 -6.06 -10.02 4.88
CA GLY A 197 -7.23 -9.60 5.68
C GLY A 197 -8.42 -9.10 4.87
N VAL A 198 -8.34 -9.11 3.52
CA VAL A 198 -9.42 -8.66 2.63
C VAL A 198 -9.74 -9.72 1.57
N PRO A 199 -10.96 -9.73 1.00
CA PRO A 199 -11.32 -10.66 -0.07
C PRO A 199 -10.54 -10.43 -1.37
N PRO A 200 -10.36 -11.46 -2.24
CA PRO A 200 -9.67 -11.31 -3.52
C PRO A 200 -10.27 -10.19 -4.39
N LEU A 201 -11.59 -10.09 -4.44
CA LEU A 201 -12.29 -9.08 -5.23
C LEU A 201 -11.96 -7.64 -4.76
N ALA A 202 -11.75 -7.43 -3.45
CA ALA A 202 -11.35 -6.13 -2.93
C ALA A 202 -9.94 -5.73 -3.42
N MET A 203 -9.02 -6.69 -3.54
CA MET A 203 -7.68 -6.47 -4.09
C MET A 203 -7.75 -6.11 -5.58
N ILE A 204 -8.49 -6.90 -6.38
CA ILE A 204 -8.70 -6.64 -7.81
C ILE A 204 -9.35 -5.26 -8.03
N ARG A 205 -10.40 -4.95 -7.26
CA ARG A 205 -11.08 -3.65 -7.32
C ARG A 205 -10.12 -2.49 -7.01
N ARG A 206 -9.28 -2.62 -5.99
CA ARG A 206 -8.30 -1.59 -5.63
C ARG A 206 -7.26 -1.39 -6.72
N ARG A 207 -6.72 -2.45 -7.31
CA ARG A 207 -5.82 -2.37 -8.46
C ARG A 207 -6.44 -1.60 -9.61
N ARG A 208 -7.68 -1.97 -10.02
CA ARG A 208 -8.41 -1.32 -11.12
C ARG A 208 -8.61 0.18 -10.86
N LEU A 209 -8.90 0.56 -9.62
CA LEU A 209 -9.06 1.97 -9.25
C LEU A 209 -7.74 2.75 -9.22
N GLN A 210 -6.64 2.10 -8.81
CA GLN A 210 -5.31 2.70 -8.92
C GLN A 210 -4.91 2.92 -10.39
N GLU A 211 -5.22 1.97 -11.25
CA GLU A 211 -5.01 2.08 -12.70
C GLU A 211 -5.88 3.17 -13.31
N ALA A 212 -7.16 3.24 -12.94
CA ALA A 212 -8.05 4.32 -13.36
C ALA A 212 -7.51 5.70 -12.95
N ALA A 213 -7.08 5.86 -11.70
CA ALA A 213 -6.53 7.12 -11.21
C ALA A 213 -5.24 7.50 -11.95
N GLN A 214 -4.37 6.53 -12.26
CA GLN A 214 -3.16 6.76 -13.04
C GLN A 214 -3.51 7.21 -14.47
N ARG A 215 -4.40 6.49 -15.17
CA ARG A 215 -4.82 6.83 -16.55
C ARG A 215 -5.44 8.24 -16.60
N LEU A 216 -6.25 8.61 -15.61
CA LEU A 216 -6.83 9.95 -15.55
C LEU A 216 -5.82 11.06 -15.31
N ARG A 217 -4.68 10.76 -14.66
CA ARG A 217 -3.56 11.72 -14.53
C ARG A 217 -2.79 11.85 -15.83
N ASP A 218 -2.52 10.72 -16.48
CA ASP A 218 -1.70 10.69 -17.70
C ASP A 218 -2.51 11.23 -18.91
N GLU A 219 -3.83 11.02 -18.91
CA GLU A 219 -4.77 11.42 -19.96
C GLU A 219 -6.02 12.06 -19.33
N PRO A 220 -5.97 13.35 -18.93
CA PRO A 220 -7.10 14.00 -18.26
C PRO A 220 -8.39 14.04 -19.09
N ASP A 221 -8.30 14.01 -20.41
CA ASP A 221 -9.44 14.04 -21.34
C ASP A 221 -9.95 12.63 -21.74
N ALA A 222 -9.40 11.54 -21.14
CA ALA A 222 -9.82 10.19 -21.47
C ALA A 222 -11.34 9.99 -21.30
N ASP A 223 -11.98 9.30 -22.24
CA ASP A 223 -13.40 8.95 -22.13
C ASP A 223 -13.62 7.96 -20.98
N LEU A 224 -14.46 8.34 -20.02
CA LEU A 224 -14.76 7.52 -18.84
C LEU A 224 -15.48 6.21 -19.19
N SER A 225 -16.25 6.18 -20.29
CA SER A 225 -16.93 4.97 -20.73
C SER A 225 -15.95 3.97 -21.33
N ALA A 226 -15.01 4.45 -22.16
CA ALA A 226 -13.93 3.64 -22.70
C ALA A 226 -13.02 3.11 -21.58
N LEU A 227 -12.60 3.98 -20.66
CA LEU A 227 -11.79 3.61 -19.50
C LEU A 227 -12.49 2.54 -18.63
N ALA A 228 -13.80 2.69 -18.37
CA ALA A 228 -14.57 1.71 -17.63
C ALA A 228 -14.57 0.34 -18.33
N ALA A 229 -14.80 0.30 -19.63
CA ALA A 229 -14.81 -0.93 -20.43
C ALA A 229 -13.42 -1.62 -20.41
N GLU A 230 -12.34 -0.87 -20.64
CA GLU A 230 -10.96 -1.37 -20.59
C GLU A 230 -10.63 -2.01 -19.22
N LEU A 231 -11.02 -1.33 -18.15
CA LEU A 231 -10.84 -1.83 -16.79
C LEU A 231 -11.81 -2.94 -16.39
N GLY A 232 -12.73 -3.35 -17.29
CA GLY A 232 -13.69 -4.43 -17.07
C GLY A 232 -14.84 -4.05 -16.14
N TYR A 233 -15.25 -2.78 -16.08
CA TYR A 233 -16.52 -2.34 -15.51
C TYR A 233 -17.64 -2.50 -16.51
N ALA A 234 -18.87 -2.70 -16.03
CA ALA A 234 -20.04 -2.79 -16.90
C ALA A 234 -20.31 -1.48 -17.64
N ASP A 235 -20.10 -0.35 -16.96
CA ASP A 235 -20.27 1.01 -17.48
C ASP A 235 -19.50 2.03 -16.62
N HIS A 236 -19.53 3.31 -17.06
CA HIS A 236 -18.88 4.39 -16.32
C HIS A 236 -19.55 4.72 -14.97
N ALA A 237 -20.83 4.42 -14.80
CA ALA A 237 -21.54 4.66 -13.55
C ALA A 237 -21.04 3.70 -12.47
N HIS A 238 -20.78 2.44 -12.85
CA HIS A 238 -20.20 1.44 -11.97
C HIS A 238 -18.76 1.82 -11.57
N LEU A 239 -17.92 2.25 -12.53
CA LEU A 239 -16.59 2.79 -12.23
C LEU A 239 -16.68 3.98 -11.27
N THR A 240 -17.58 4.94 -11.54
CA THR A 240 -17.79 6.14 -10.71
C THR A 240 -18.24 5.79 -9.29
N GLY A 241 -19.14 4.81 -9.14
CA GLY A 241 -19.57 4.31 -7.85
C GLY A 241 -18.43 3.71 -7.04
N ASP A 242 -17.63 2.87 -7.66
CA ASP A 242 -16.45 2.26 -7.06
C ASP A 242 -15.38 3.30 -6.70
N PHE A 243 -15.11 4.25 -7.60
CA PHE A 243 -14.15 5.33 -7.40
C PHE A 243 -14.55 6.16 -6.16
N ARG A 244 -15.83 6.54 -6.07
CA ARG A 244 -16.35 7.28 -4.90
C ARG A 244 -16.27 6.44 -3.61
N ALA A 245 -16.69 5.18 -3.64
CA ALA A 245 -16.73 4.34 -2.45
C ALA A 245 -15.34 4.06 -1.87
N VAL A 246 -14.32 3.93 -2.73
CA VAL A 246 -12.97 3.49 -2.35
C VAL A 246 -12.00 4.66 -2.22
N LEU A 247 -12.14 5.71 -3.03
CA LEU A 247 -11.25 6.88 -3.07
C LEU A 247 -11.89 8.14 -2.45
N GLY A 248 -13.18 8.10 -2.14
CA GLY A 248 -13.90 9.24 -1.54
C GLY A 248 -14.27 10.35 -2.52
N ILE A 249 -13.86 10.27 -3.79
CA ILE A 249 -14.03 11.28 -4.84
C ILE A 249 -14.61 10.64 -6.09
N VAL A 250 -15.17 11.43 -7.00
CA VAL A 250 -15.60 10.96 -8.32
C VAL A 250 -14.53 11.23 -9.37
N PRO A 251 -14.46 10.46 -10.47
CA PRO A 251 -13.45 10.64 -11.53
C PRO A 251 -13.40 12.06 -12.10
N SER A 252 -14.56 12.70 -12.31
CA SER A 252 -14.62 14.08 -12.78
C SER A 252 -14.08 15.08 -11.76
N GLY A 253 -14.38 14.91 -10.50
CA GLY A 253 -13.83 15.74 -9.42
C GLY A 253 -12.33 15.53 -9.22
N TYR A 254 -11.85 14.30 -9.46
CA TYR A 254 -10.41 14.00 -9.45
C TYR A 254 -9.68 14.76 -10.56
N ARG A 255 -10.19 14.74 -11.81
CA ARG A 255 -9.64 15.51 -12.93
C ARG A 255 -9.52 17.01 -12.67
N GLN A 256 -10.53 17.61 -12.02
CA GLN A 256 -10.53 19.03 -11.71
C GLN A 256 -9.48 19.43 -10.65
N GLN A 257 -8.89 18.48 -9.99
CA GLN A 257 -7.93 18.69 -8.91
C GLN A 257 -6.48 18.35 -9.33
N LEU A 258 -6.31 17.82 -10.54
CA LEU A 258 -5.01 17.59 -11.18
C LEU A 258 -4.45 18.87 -11.74
#